data_2c9303f95282da5498544e7ee9ff16d9
#
_entry.id   2c9303f95282da5498544e7ee9ff16d9
#
_cell.length_a   1.000
_cell.length_b   1.000
_cell.length_c   1.000
_cell.angle_alpha   90.00
_cell.angle_beta   90.00
_cell.angle_gamma   90.00
#
_symmetry.space_group_name_H-M   'P 1'
#
loop_
_entity.id
_entity.type
_entity.pdbx_description
1 polymer ?
#
loop_
_entity_poly.entity_id
_entity_poly.type
_entity_poly.pdbx_seq_one_letter_code
_entity_poly.pdbx_strand_id
1 'polypeptide(L)'
;MKVLSFQERIDFVKEVIEMCTVQDDYQPALFEVAFRLTCLKYFVDYDYRSEPQTEWPRIAYDSFNLKLDNAGCDTAVFWNQYDSLEKAVQERVQRSHDEYLALAICNKRDAFAEFVDYLKDYLDEAKKSLGDFDVNQASQVMTALLDNKQEISAVLAKDKKE
;
A
#
# COMPACT_ATOMS: atom_id res chain seq x y z
N MET A 1 13.61 28.50 -15.26
CA MET A 1 13.10 27.50 -14.28
C MET A 1 12.43 26.37 -15.00
N LYS A 2 12.67 25.12 -14.61
CA LYS A 2 12.15 23.91 -15.26
C LYS A 2 10.71 23.65 -14.82
N VAL A 3 9.81 23.42 -15.78
CA VAL A 3 8.48 22.87 -15.56
C VAL A 3 8.51 21.44 -16.07
N LEU A 4 8.16 20.46 -15.22
CA LEU A 4 8.19 19.07 -15.61
C LEU A 4 7.11 18.75 -16.64
N SER A 5 7.51 18.07 -17.71
CA SER A 5 6.60 17.49 -18.69
C SER A 5 5.70 16.42 -18.05
N PHE A 6 4.65 16.01 -18.73
CA PHE A 6 3.76 14.96 -18.25
C PHE A 6 4.50 13.63 -17.97
N GLN A 7 5.43 13.25 -18.87
CA GLN A 7 6.21 12.02 -18.69
C GLN A 7 7.16 12.13 -17.49
N GLU A 8 7.87 13.26 -17.34
CA GLU A 8 8.76 13.48 -16.19
C GLU A 8 7.99 13.44 -14.86
N ARG A 9 6.75 13.89 -14.82
CA ARG A 9 5.89 13.80 -13.61
C ARG A 9 5.55 12.36 -13.28
N ILE A 10 5.24 11.52 -14.28
CA ILE A 10 5.02 10.09 -14.08
C ILE A 10 6.27 9.41 -13.55
N ASP A 11 7.42 9.69 -14.15
CA ASP A 11 8.71 9.09 -13.77
C ASP A 11 9.12 9.54 -12.36
N PHE A 12 8.86 10.80 -12.01
CA PHE A 12 9.05 11.34 -10.66
C PHE A 12 8.23 10.55 -9.62
N VAL A 13 6.92 10.38 -9.85
CA VAL A 13 6.04 9.66 -8.94
C VAL A 13 6.49 8.21 -8.75
N LYS A 14 6.88 7.54 -9.85
CA LYS A 14 7.40 6.16 -9.79
C LYS A 14 8.68 6.09 -8.95
N GLU A 15 9.64 6.98 -9.19
CA GLU A 15 10.91 6.99 -8.50
C GLU A 15 10.75 7.20 -6.99
N VAL A 16 9.87 8.11 -6.56
CA VAL A 16 9.56 8.31 -5.14
C VAL A 16 8.97 7.05 -4.52
N ILE A 17 8.02 6.39 -5.18
CA ILE A 17 7.40 5.17 -4.68
C ILE A 17 8.44 4.04 -4.59
N GLU A 18 9.27 3.86 -5.61
CA GLU A 18 10.34 2.86 -5.61
C GLU A 18 11.31 3.06 -4.44
N MET A 19 11.71 4.31 -4.15
CA MET A 19 12.57 4.61 -3.01
C MET A 19 11.90 4.35 -1.65
N CYS A 20 10.58 4.46 -1.59
CA CYS A 20 9.80 4.18 -0.38
C CYS A 20 9.43 2.70 -0.23
N THR A 21 9.70 1.85 -1.22
CA THR A 21 9.34 0.44 -1.20
C THR A 21 10.55 -0.42 -0.83
N VAL A 22 10.45 -1.14 0.29
CA VAL A 22 11.49 -2.05 0.78
C VAL A 22 10.89 -3.45 0.93
N GLN A 23 11.43 -4.43 0.21
CA GLN A 23 10.93 -5.81 0.22
C GLN A 23 9.42 -5.90 -0.09
N ASP A 24 8.99 -5.17 -1.12
CA ASP A 24 7.60 -5.06 -1.58
C ASP A 24 6.62 -4.41 -0.56
N ASP A 25 7.15 -3.82 0.52
CA ASP A 25 6.37 -3.08 1.50
C ASP A 25 6.66 -1.57 1.42
N TYR A 26 5.60 -0.76 1.42
CA TYR A 26 5.73 0.70 1.40
C TYR A 26 6.05 1.24 2.78
N GLN A 27 7.14 2.00 2.89
CA GLN A 27 7.65 2.59 4.12
C GLN A 27 7.35 4.11 4.16
N PRO A 28 6.27 4.56 4.83
CA PRO A 28 5.91 5.98 4.88
C PRO A 28 7.00 6.87 5.48
N ALA A 29 7.82 6.34 6.39
CA ALA A 29 8.93 7.07 7.02
C ALA A 29 10.01 7.52 6.02
N LEU A 30 10.11 6.87 4.87
CA LEU A 30 11.08 7.23 3.82
C LEU A 30 10.55 8.30 2.86
N PHE A 31 9.25 8.61 2.90
CA PHE A 31 8.58 9.46 1.91
C PHE A 31 9.24 10.82 1.77
N GLU A 32 9.44 11.55 2.86
CA GLU A 32 9.96 12.92 2.79
C GLU A 32 11.39 12.96 2.24
N VAL A 33 12.24 12.02 2.64
CA VAL A 33 13.61 11.91 2.12
C VAL A 33 13.59 11.59 0.63
N ALA A 34 12.83 10.57 0.21
CA ALA A 34 12.70 10.16 -1.18
C ALA A 34 12.17 11.30 -2.05
N PHE A 35 11.11 11.99 -1.59
CA PHE A 35 10.46 13.05 -2.32
C PHE A 35 11.41 14.24 -2.53
N ARG A 36 12.09 14.72 -1.48
CA ARG A 36 13.03 15.84 -1.57
C ARG A 36 14.24 15.52 -2.43
N LEU A 37 14.82 14.33 -2.32
CA LEU A 37 15.93 13.91 -3.17
C LEU A 37 15.52 13.85 -4.65
N THR A 38 14.35 13.32 -4.94
CA THR A 38 13.79 13.29 -6.30
C THR A 38 13.53 14.71 -6.81
N CYS A 39 13.04 15.64 -5.98
CA CYS A 39 12.94 17.05 -6.34
C CYS A 39 14.31 17.62 -6.74
N LEU A 40 15.36 17.40 -5.97
CA LEU A 40 16.70 17.88 -6.30
C LEU A 40 17.19 17.32 -7.65
N LYS A 41 16.93 16.05 -7.93
CA LYS A 41 17.28 15.43 -9.21
C LYS A 41 16.56 16.10 -10.39
N TYR A 42 15.24 16.25 -10.29
CA TYR A 42 14.44 16.72 -11.43
C TYR A 42 14.50 18.24 -11.67
N PHE A 43 14.66 19.03 -10.62
CA PHE A 43 14.63 20.50 -10.71
C PHE A 43 16.01 21.14 -10.65
N VAL A 44 16.98 20.51 -9.98
CA VAL A 44 18.32 21.05 -9.74
C VAL A 44 19.41 20.28 -10.49
N ASP A 45 19.05 19.17 -11.12
CA ASP A 45 19.98 18.23 -11.79
C ASP A 45 21.01 17.63 -10.82
N TYR A 46 20.64 17.48 -9.54
CA TYR A 46 21.52 16.95 -8.52
C TYR A 46 21.43 15.41 -8.47
N ASP A 47 22.54 14.75 -8.79
CA ASP A 47 22.64 13.29 -8.72
C ASP A 47 22.93 12.80 -7.30
N TYR A 48 21.88 12.64 -6.48
CA TYR A 48 21.97 12.13 -5.12
C TYR A 48 22.42 10.66 -5.06
N ARG A 49 22.33 9.90 -6.16
CA ARG A 49 22.73 8.49 -6.21
C ARG A 49 24.25 8.31 -6.20
N SER A 50 24.98 9.36 -6.52
CA SER A 50 26.45 9.40 -6.36
C SER A 50 26.89 9.48 -4.90
N GLU A 51 25.97 9.85 -3.98
CA GLU A 51 26.25 9.96 -2.56
C GLU A 51 25.91 8.66 -1.80
N PRO A 52 26.62 8.33 -0.71
CA PRO A 52 26.25 7.22 0.15
C PRO A 52 24.81 7.37 0.69
N GLN A 53 24.06 6.29 0.77
CA GLN A 53 22.67 6.31 1.29
C GLN A 53 22.56 6.87 2.71
N THR A 54 23.60 6.73 3.52
CA THR A 54 23.70 7.30 4.89
C THR A 54 23.64 8.82 4.90
N GLU A 55 24.01 9.49 3.79
CA GLU A 55 23.98 10.95 3.64
C GLU A 55 22.63 11.47 3.12
N TRP A 56 21.77 10.60 2.58
CA TRP A 56 20.52 11.01 1.98
C TRP A 56 19.60 11.80 2.92
N PRO A 57 19.39 11.40 4.20
CA PRO A 57 18.60 12.22 5.12
C PRO A 57 19.19 13.61 5.34
N ARG A 58 20.51 13.72 5.48
CA ARG A 58 21.18 15.02 5.65
C ARG A 58 20.99 15.91 4.43
N ILE A 59 21.10 15.35 3.22
CA ILE A 59 20.89 16.11 1.98
C ILE A 59 19.43 16.58 1.90
N ALA A 60 18.47 15.69 2.22
CA ALA A 60 17.06 16.00 2.15
C ALA A 60 16.61 17.05 3.17
N TYR A 61 17.15 17.03 4.40
CA TYR A 61 16.70 17.95 5.46
C TYR A 61 17.57 19.20 5.58
N ASP A 62 18.89 19.05 5.58
CA ASP A 62 19.80 20.17 5.91
C ASP A 62 20.20 20.95 4.68
N SER A 63 20.30 20.31 3.51
CA SER A 63 20.85 20.91 2.30
C SER A 63 19.80 21.22 1.22
N PHE A 64 18.56 20.77 1.36
CA PHE A 64 17.52 20.88 0.33
C PHE A 64 17.29 22.33 -0.11
N ASN A 65 16.92 23.20 0.83
CA ASN A 65 16.64 24.61 0.53
C ASN A 65 17.85 25.32 -0.04
N LEU A 66 19.03 25.10 0.52
CA LEU A 66 20.28 25.70 0.03
C LEU A 66 20.58 25.29 -1.43
N LYS A 67 20.31 24.03 -1.79
CA LYS A 67 20.49 23.55 -3.17
C LYS A 67 19.48 24.18 -4.13
N LEU A 68 18.22 24.36 -3.71
CA LEU A 68 17.19 25.06 -4.48
C LEU A 68 17.56 26.54 -4.71
N ASP A 69 17.98 27.24 -3.65
CA ASP A 69 18.39 28.63 -3.71
C ASP A 69 19.59 28.83 -4.64
N ASN A 70 20.64 28.01 -4.50
CA ASN A 70 21.83 28.07 -5.35
C ASN A 70 21.52 27.80 -6.82
N ALA A 71 20.50 27.00 -7.11
CA ALA A 71 20.04 26.74 -8.48
C ALA A 71 19.01 27.76 -8.99
N GLY A 72 18.62 28.75 -8.17
CA GLY A 72 17.58 29.73 -8.51
C GLY A 72 16.21 29.09 -8.69
N CYS A 73 15.96 27.93 -8.03
CA CYS A 73 14.74 27.15 -8.14
C CYS A 73 13.73 27.47 -7.03
N ASP A 74 14.08 28.19 -5.97
CA ASP A 74 13.17 28.60 -4.90
C ASP A 74 12.21 29.70 -5.40
N THR A 75 11.16 29.27 -6.07
CA THR A 75 10.16 30.14 -6.70
C THR A 75 8.76 29.62 -6.46
N ALA A 76 7.75 30.51 -6.54
CA ALA A 76 6.33 30.10 -6.42
C ALA A 76 5.95 29.01 -7.44
N VAL A 77 6.56 28.99 -8.62
CA VAL A 77 6.30 27.96 -9.65
C VAL A 77 6.84 26.60 -9.23
N PHE A 78 8.01 26.55 -8.55
CA PHE A 78 8.54 25.31 -7.99
C PHE A 78 7.59 24.78 -6.89
N TRP A 79 7.21 25.62 -5.94
CA TRP A 79 6.38 25.20 -4.81
C TRP A 79 5.00 24.73 -5.25
N ASN A 80 4.40 25.37 -6.25
CA ASN A 80 3.14 24.87 -6.85
C ASN A 80 3.30 23.49 -7.49
N GLN A 81 4.44 23.21 -8.12
CA GLN A 81 4.72 21.88 -8.67
C GLN A 81 5.01 20.88 -7.56
N TYR A 82 5.74 21.28 -6.52
CA TYR A 82 6.03 20.49 -5.33
C TYR A 82 4.74 19.95 -4.70
N ASP A 83 3.80 20.83 -4.36
CA ASP A 83 2.52 20.46 -3.77
C ASP A 83 1.70 19.53 -4.68
N SER A 84 1.67 19.83 -5.98
CA SER A 84 0.98 18.99 -6.97
C SER A 84 1.59 17.60 -7.12
N LEU A 85 2.92 17.47 -7.05
CA LEU A 85 3.63 16.20 -7.13
C LEU A 85 3.46 15.39 -5.83
N GLU A 86 3.54 16.05 -4.68
CA GLU A 86 3.32 15.43 -3.38
C GLU A 86 1.93 14.77 -3.33
N LYS A 87 0.91 15.53 -3.72
CA LYS A 87 -0.46 15.01 -3.81
C LYS A 87 -0.57 13.83 -4.77
N ALA A 88 0.08 13.90 -5.94
CA ALA A 88 0.06 12.82 -6.93
C ALA A 88 0.70 11.52 -6.40
N VAL A 89 1.79 11.63 -5.63
CA VAL A 89 2.41 10.45 -4.98
C VAL A 89 1.49 9.87 -3.92
N GLN A 90 0.91 10.70 -3.05
CA GLN A 90 0.00 10.26 -2.00
C GLN A 90 -1.24 9.56 -2.59
N GLU A 91 -1.85 10.14 -3.64
CA GLU A 91 -2.98 9.52 -4.35
C GLU A 91 -2.61 8.18 -4.99
N ARG A 92 -1.40 8.04 -5.53
CA ARG A 92 -0.93 6.77 -6.12
C ARG A 92 -0.69 5.71 -5.07
N VAL A 93 -0.09 6.07 -3.94
CA VAL A 93 0.12 5.16 -2.79
C VAL A 93 -1.22 4.70 -2.24
N GLN A 94 -2.17 5.62 -2.01
CA GLN A 94 -3.49 5.28 -1.51
C GLN A 94 -4.22 4.31 -2.45
N ARG A 95 -4.19 4.57 -3.76
CA ARG A 95 -4.82 3.69 -4.75
C ARG A 95 -4.20 2.29 -4.74
N SER A 96 -2.87 2.19 -4.67
CA SER A 96 -2.19 0.88 -4.60
C SER A 96 -2.56 0.12 -3.34
N HIS A 97 -2.68 0.81 -2.21
CA HIS A 97 -3.14 0.21 -0.95
C HIS A 97 -4.59 -0.28 -1.05
N ASP A 98 -5.48 0.51 -1.64
CA ASP A 98 -6.89 0.14 -1.82
C ASP A 98 -7.04 -1.05 -2.77
N GLU A 99 -6.26 -1.09 -3.87
CA GLU A 99 -6.18 -2.24 -4.79
C GLU A 99 -5.70 -3.51 -4.07
N TYR A 100 -4.66 -3.41 -3.24
CA TYR A 100 -4.15 -4.53 -2.44
C TYR A 100 -5.19 -5.05 -1.45
N LEU A 101 -5.87 -4.17 -0.73
CA LEU A 101 -6.95 -4.55 0.19
C LEU A 101 -8.11 -5.24 -0.54
N ALA A 102 -8.50 -4.72 -1.71
CA ALA A 102 -9.54 -5.33 -2.51
C ALA A 102 -9.18 -6.76 -2.94
N LEU A 103 -7.94 -6.98 -3.41
CA LEU A 103 -7.44 -8.31 -3.77
C LEU A 103 -7.37 -9.24 -2.56
N ALA A 104 -6.89 -8.77 -1.42
CA ALA A 104 -6.82 -9.56 -0.19
C ALA A 104 -8.22 -10.00 0.29
N ILE A 105 -9.23 -9.12 0.16
CA ILE A 105 -10.62 -9.43 0.49
C ILE A 105 -11.19 -10.46 -0.49
N CYS A 106 -10.95 -10.31 -1.80
CA CYS A 106 -11.38 -11.26 -2.82
C CYS A 106 -10.77 -12.64 -2.58
N ASN A 107 -9.45 -12.73 -2.36
CA ASN A 107 -8.76 -14.00 -2.09
C ASN A 107 -9.29 -14.70 -0.83
N LYS A 108 -9.57 -13.95 0.24
CA LYS A 108 -10.19 -14.54 1.46
C LYS A 108 -11.60 -15.03 1.21
N ARG A 109 -12.37 -14.34 0.37
CA ARG A 109 -13.74 -14.75 0.02
C ARG A 109 -13.73 -16.02 -0.82
N ASP A 110 -12.81 -16.15 -1.75
CA ASP A 110 -12.69 -17.32 -2.63
C ASP A 110 -12.21 -18.53 -1.83
N ALA A 111 -11.19 -18.39 -0.97
CA ALA A 111 -10.75 -19.46 -0.07
C ALA A 111 -11.87 -19.90 0.91
N PHE A 112 -12.71 -18.99 1.36
CA PHE A 112 -13.86 -19.34 2.20
C PHE A 112 -14.96 -20.06 1.41
N ALA A 113 -15.20 -19.68 0.15
CA ALA A 113 -16.15 -20.38 -0.73
C ALA A 113 -15.70 -21.81 -1.02
N GLU A 114 -14.41 -22.01 -1.35
CA GLU A 114 -13.81 -23.33 -1.53
C GLU A 114 -13.92 -24.20 -0.27
N PHE A 115 -13.68 -23.62 0.91
CA PHE A 115 -13.83 -24.32 2.19
C PHE A 115 -15.28 -24.72 2.47
N VAL A 116 -16.25 -23.86 2.16
CA VAL A 116 -17.69 -24.19 2.30
C VAL A 116 -18.10 -25.30 1.35
N ASP A 117 -17.61 -25.29 0.11
CA ASP A 117 -17.92 -26.35 -0.86
C ASP A 117 -17.27 -27.69 -0.45
N TYR A 118 -16.02 -27.66 0.03
CA TYR A 118 -15.38 -28.85 0.63
C TYR A 118 -16.17 -29.42 1.80
N LEU A 119 -16.69 -28.57 2.70
CA LEU A 119 -17.54 -29.03 3.82
C LEU A 119 -18.84 -29.64 3.36
N LYS A 120 -19.47 -29.09 2.31
CA LYS A 120 -20.70 -29.69 1.73
C LYS A 120 -20.42 -31.07 1.17
N ASP A 121 -19.36 -31.22 0.37
CA ASP A 121 -18.97 -32.50 -0.21
C ASP A 121 -18.70 -33.56 0.89
N TYR A 122 -17.97 -33.17 1.95
CA TYR A 122 -17.69 -34.03 3.09
C TYR A 122 -18.95 -34.44 3.83
N LEU A 123 -19.91 -33.53 4.05
CA LEU A 123 -21.19 -33.83 4.70
C LEU A 123 -22.06 -34.73 3.83
N ASP A 124 -22.05 -34.57 2.51
CA ASP A 124 -22.78 -35.42 1.58
C ASP A 124 -22.20 -36.84 1.51
N GLU A 125 -20.89 -36.97 1.62
CA GLU A 125 -20.19 -38.27 1.67
C GLU A 125 -20.42 -38.97 3.03
N ALA A 126 -20.37 -38.24 4.13
CA ALA A 126 -20.71 -38.74 5.46
C ALA A 126 -22.17 -39.19 5.54
N LYS A 127 -23.12 -38.46 4.93
CA LYS A 127 -24.53 -38.79 4.84
C LYS A 127 -24.79 -40.09 4.04
N LYS A 128 -24.01 -40.30 2.97
CA LYS A 128 -24.06 -41.54 2.19
C LYS A 128 -23.53 -42.77 2.94
N SER A 129 -22.49 -42.58 3.79
CA SER A 129 -21.82 -43.67 4.50
C SER A 129 -22.48 -44.05 5.83
N LEU A 130 -23.22 -43.15 6.49
CA LEU A 130 -23.74 -43.33 7.86
C LEU A 130 -25.24 -43.60 7.96
N GLY A 131 -26.02 -43.59 6.87
CA GLY A 131 -27.44 -44.05 6.81
C GLY A 131 -28.44 -43.35 7.76
N ASP A 132 -28.01 -42.85 8.90
CA ASP A 132 -28.80 -42.16 9.93
C ASP A 132 -27.96 -41.01 10.57
N PHE A 133 -27.66 -39.96 9.79
CA PHE A 133 -27.00 -38.80 10.33
C PHE A 133 -28.01 -37.81 10.91
N ASP A 134 -27.88 -37.51 12.21
CA ASP A 134 -28.76 -36.55 12.88
C ASP A 134 -28.52 -35.13 12.34
N VAL A 135 -29.48 -34.65 11.55
CA VAL A 135 -29.50 -33.32 10.94
C VAL A 135 -29.31 -32.18 11.97
N ASN A 136 -29.67 -32.45 13.26
CA ASN A 136 -29.52 -31.47 14.34
C ASN A 136 -28.04 -31.26 14.73
N GLN A 137 -27.17 -32.28 14.64
CA GLN A 137 -25.75 -32.14 14.90
C GLN A 137 -25.04 -31.35 13.76
N ALA A 138 -25.42 -31.59 12.53
CA ALA A 138 -24.91 -30.80 11.40
C ALA A 138 -25.31 -29.31 11.48
N SER A 139 -26.53 -29.04 11.93
CA SER A 139 -27.04 -27.69 12.18
C SER A 139 -26.25 -26.98 13.29
N GLN A 140 -25.90 -27.67 14.37
CA GLN A 140 -25.13 -27.13 15.49
C GLN A 140 -23.70 -26.78 15.06
N VAL A 141 -23.03 -27.61 14.24
CA VAL A 141 -21.69 -27.32 13.68
C VAL A 141 -21.74 -26.13 12.74
N MET A 142 -22.76 -26.03 11.88
CA MET A 142 -22.95 -24.86 11.01
C MET A 142 -23.22 -23.59 11.80
N THR A 143 -24.00 -23.65 12.87
CA THR A 143 -24.26 -22.49 13.73
C THR A 143 -22.99 -22.05 14.45
N ALA A 144 -22.20 -22.98 14.98
CA ALA A 144 -20.91 -22.67 15.62
C ALA A 144 -19.88 -22.05 14.63
N LEU A 145 -19.88 -22.46 13.36
CA LEU A 145 -19.05 -21.88 12.31
C LEU A 145 -19.53 -20.48 11.90
N LEU A 146 -20.83 -20.22 11.92
CA LEU A 146 -21.41 -18.90 11.64
C LEU A 146 -21.17 -17.92 12.81
N ASP A 147 -21.19 -18.39 14.05
CA ASP A 147 -20.87 -17.60 15.23
C ASP A 147 -19.39 -17.21 15.26
N ASN A 148 -18.48 -18.13 14.90
CA ASN A 148 -17.06 -17.80 14.69
C ASN A 148 -16.83 -16.76 13.58
N LYS A 149 -17.69 -16.70 12.55
CA LYS A 149 -17.63 -15.66 11.53
C LYS A 149 -17.89 -14.26 12.10
N GLN A 150 -18.77 -14.14 13.09
CA GLN A 150 -19.03 -12.88 13.79
C GLN A 150 -17.84 -12.46 14.67
N GLU A 151 -17.16 -13.39 15.32
CA GLU A 151 -15.94 -13.12 16.09
C GLU A 151 -14.76 -12.70 15.19
N ILE A 152 -14.57 -13.37 14.05
CA ILE A 152 -13.56 -13.01 13.06
C ILE A 152 -13.85 -11.61 12.49
N SER A 153 -15.11 -11.29 12.21
CA SER A 153 -15.51 -9.95 11.75
C SER A 153 -15.30 -8.87 12.82
N ALA A 154 -15.47 -9.21 14.10
CA ALA A 154 -15.25 -8.30 15.22
C ALA A 154 -13.76 -8.05 15.48
N VAL A 155 -12.89 -9.04 15.27
CA VAL A 155 -11.43 -8.90 15.35
C VAL A 155 -10.92 -8.00 14.21
N LEU A 156 -11.39 -8.22 12.99
CA LEU A 156 -11.05 -7.39 11.82
C LEU A 156 -11.56 -5.93 11.92
N ALA A 157 -12.62 -5.69 12.71
CA ALA A 157 -13.13 -4.35 12.97
C ALA A 157 -12.36 -3.61 14.07
N LYS A 158 -11.65 -4.33 14.96
CA LYS A 158 -10.80 -3.72 16.00
C LYS A 158 -9.47 -3.24 15.46
N ASP A 159 -8.86 -3.95 14.52
CA ASP A 159 -7.60 -3.53 13.86
C ASP A 159 -7.75 -2.27 12.98
N LYS A 160 -8.98 -1.80 12.75
CA LYS A 160 -9.24 -0.54 12.03
C LYS A 160 -9.30 0.71 12.92
N LYS A 161 -9.07 0.57 14.24
CA LYS A 161 -9.21 1.69 15.20
C LYS A 161 -7.92 2.06 15.95
N GLU A 162 -6.80 1.42 15.62
CA GLU A 162 -5.46 1.82 16.01
C GLU A 162 -4.67 2.30 14.79
#